data_4bd92fc68b955dd0c5fecbcebf782253
#
_entry.id   4bd92fc68b955dd0c5fecbcebf782253
#
_cell.length_a   1.000
_cell.length_b   1.000
_cell.length_c   1.000
_cell.angle_alpha   90.00
_cell.angle_beta   90.00
_cell.angle_gamma   90.00
#
_symmetry.space_group_name_H-M   'P 1'
#
loop_
_entity.id
_entity.type
_entity.pdbx_description
1 polymer ?
#
loop_
_entity_poly.entity_id
_entity_poly.type
_entity_poly.pdbx_seq_one_letter_code
_entity_poly.pdbx_strand_id
1 'polypeptide(L)'
;LPIKIIRPPVVYGPREENLFNFFKLVKKGWGLQIGKAPKKLSLVYVADLVRAMLQVCGSFESQGKIYFVTDGNTYSWQEIAKSAADKMNVSVKALRLPESILSPIAIFFELLAMFSSKPALFDRQRMIDIKQSCWTASSENFIREYSFSPEFDLEAGLSHTLDWYVQQKWL
;
A
#
# COMPACT_ATOMS: atom_id res chain seq x y z
N LEU A 1 8.38 -4.59 -30.21
CA LEU A 1 9.22 -4.25 -29.05
C LEU A 1 9.08 -5.34 -27.99
N PRO A 2 10.17 -5.85 -27.43
CA PRO A 2 10.14 -6.82 -26.34
C PRO A 2 9.72 -6.09 -25.05
N ILE A 3 8.42 -6.07 -24.77
CA ILE A 3 7.86 -5.40 -23.59
C ILE A 3 7.42 -6.45 -22.59
N LYS A 4 7.77 -6.23 -21.31
CA LYS A 4 7.23 -6.94 -20.16
C LYS A 4 6.61 -5.92 -19.21
N ILE A 5 5.48 -6.24 -18.64
CA ILE A 5 4.74 -5.33 -17.76
C ILE A 5 4.72 -5.91 -16.36
N ILE A 6 5.26 -5.16 -15.39
CA ILE A 6 5.12 -5.45 -13.96
C ILE A 6 4.02 -4.56 -13.41
N ARG A 7 3.04 -5.18 -12.75
CA ARG A 7 1.94 -4.52 -12.05
C ARG A 7 2.04 -4.80 -10.56
N PRO A 8 2.69 -3.92 -9.79
CA PRO A 8 2.70 -4.06 -8.34
C PRO A 8 1.32 -3.69 -7.77
N PRO A 9 0.89 -4.30 -6.66
CA PRO A 9 -0.24 -3.83 -5.87
C PRO A 9 0.13 -2.57 -5.08
N VAL A 10 -0.16 -2.51 -3.80
CA VAL A 10 0.29 -1.41 -2.94
C VAL A 10 1.78 -1.57 -2.65
N VAL A 11 2.58 -0.62 -3.12
CA VAL A 11 4.03 -0.55 -2.84
C VAL A 11 4.25 0.25 -1.57
N TYR A 12 5.09 -0.25 -0.67
CA TYR A 12 5.45 0.47 0.54
C TYR A 12 6.96 0.41 0.81
N GLY A 13 7.44 1.34 1.62
CA GLY A 13 8.88 1.44 1.93
C GLY A 13 9.29 2.88 2.23
N PRO A 14 10.60 3.13 2.37
CA PRO A 14 11.17 4.46 2.52
C PRO A 14 10.69 5.43 1.43
N ARG A 15 10.40 6.70 1.82
CA ARG A 15 9.94 7.81 0.95
C ARG A 15 8.51 7.68 0.42
N GLU A 16 7.76 6.67 0.83
CA GLU A 16 6.36 6.53 0.41
C GLU A 16 5.47 7.49 1.22
N GLU A 17 4.76 8.41 0.56
CA GLU A 17 3.99 9.48 1.20
C GLU A 17 2.52 9.11 1.47
N ASN A 18 1.93 8.21 0.68
CA ASN A 18 0.51 7.89 0.81
C ASN A 18 0.25 7.08 2.10
N LEU A 19 1.05 6.04 2.36
CA LEU A 19 0.97 5.26 3.59
C LEU A 19 1.52 6.02 4.81
N PHE A 20 2.39 7.01 4.60
CA PHE A 20 2.88 7.84 5.68
C PHE A 20 1.75 8.49 6.49
N ASN A 21 0.72 9.03 5.82
CA ASN A 21 -0.43 9.62 6.51
C ASN A 21 -1.22 8.58 7.32
N PHE A 22 -1.31 7.34 6.83
CA PHE A 22 -1.87 6.23 7.58
C PHE A 22 -1.04 5.92 8.83
N PHE A 23 0.28 5.85 8.72
CA PHE A 23 1.16 5.59 9.88
C PHE A 23 1.14 6.74 10.90
N LYS A 24 0.95 7.99 10.48
CA LYS A 24 0.72 9.12 11.40
C LYS A 24 -0.54 8.94 12.24
N LEU A 25 -1.61 8.39 11.66
CA LEU A 25 -2.83 8.06 12.42
C LEU A 25 -2.58 6.92 13.41
N VAL A 26 -1.85 5.88 12.98
CA VAL A 26 -1.46 4.76 13.84
C VAL A 26 -0.62 5.28 15.02
N LYS A 27 0.37 6.13 14.78
CA LYS A 27 1.18 6.76 15.84
C LYS A 27 0.35 7.54 16.85
N LYS A 28 -0.76 8.14 16.42
CA LYS A 28 -1.73 8.83 17.30
C LYS A 28 -2.70 7.88 18.00
N GLY A 29 -2.54 6.56 17.84
CA GLY A 29 -3.38 5.53 18.45
C GLY A 29 -4.68 5.24 17.69
N TRP A 30 -4.78 5.56 16.41
CA TRP A 30 -5.97 5.33 15.60
C TRP A 30 -5.71 4.37 14.43
N GLY A 31 -6.45 3.25 14.39
CA GLY A 31 -6.50 2.33 13.26
C GLY A 31 -7.76 2.57 12.43
N LEU A 32 -7.59 3.06 11.21
CA LEU A 32 -8.72 3.38 10.33
C LEU A 32 -9.32 2.11 9.74
N GLN A 33 -10.64 1.94 9.90
CA GLN A 33 -11.45 0.93 9.25
C GLN A 33 -12.59 1.59 8.48
N ILE A 34 -12.67 1.34 7.18
CA ILE A 34 -13.73 1.88 6.32
C ILE A 34 -14.71 0.76 5.97
N GLY A 35 -15.99 0.96 6.33
CA GLY A 35 -17.04 -0.03 6.17
C GLY A 35 -17.08 -1.06 7.29
N LYS A 36 -17.98 -2.05 7.12
CA LYS A 36 -18.23 -3.10 8.13
C LYS A 36 -17.29 -4.31 7.97
N ALA A 37 -16.95 -4.67 6.74
CA ALA A 37 -16.10 -5.80 6.43
C ALA A 37 -14.62 -5.41 6.34
N PRO A 38 -13.69 -6.28 6.75
CA PRO A 38 -12.27 -6.05 6.52
C PRO A 38 -11.97 -6.08 5.02
N LYS A 39 -11.30 -5.05 4.54
CA LYS A 39 -10.85 -4.95 3.13
C LYS A 39 -9.47 -5.55 3.02
N LYS A 40 -9.32 -6.49 2.09
CA LYS A 40 -8.05 -7.19 1.88
C LYS A 40 -7.24 -6.55 0.77
N LEU A 41 -5.93 -6.48 0.96
CA LEU A 41 -4.98 -5.97 -0.04
C LEU A 41 -3.69 -6.79 -0.03
N SER A 42 -3.04 -6.85 -1.19
CA SER A 42 -1.68 -7.35 -1.32
C SER A 42 -0.70 -6.19 -1.27
N LEU A 43 0.48 -6.46 -0.75
CA LEU A 43 1.57 -5.50 -0.60
C LEU A 43 2.83 -6.01 -1.29
N VAL A 44 3.73 -5.09 -1.58
CA VAL A 44 5.12 -5.42 -1.92
C VAL A 44 6.04 -4.36 -1.34
N TYR A 45 7.09 -4.80 -0.66
CA TYR A 45 8.13 -3.89 -0.21
C TYR A 45 8.97 -3.39 -1.38
N VAL A 46 9.33 -2.11 -1.37
CA VAL A 46 9.98 -1.44 -2.51
C VAL A 46 11.27 -2.14 -2.95
N ALA A 47 12.07 -2.67 -2.03
CA ALA A 47 13.31 -3.37 -2.39
C ALA A 47 13.03 -4.68 -3.16
N ASP A 48 12.01 -5.43 -2.76
CA ASP A 48 11.59 -6.64 -3.49
C ASP A 48 11.05 -6.30 -4.88
N LEU A 49 10.28 -5.21 -5.00
CA LEU A 49 9.83 -4.75 -6.32
C LEU A 49 11.03 -4.40 -7.23
N VAL A 50 12.02 -3.68 -6.70
CA VAL A 50 13.24 -3.35 -7.47
C VAL A 50 14.00 -4.61 -7.88
N ARG A 51 14.15 -5.60 -6.99
CA ARG A 51 14.77 -6.90 -7.32
C ARG A 51 14.02 -7.62 -8.43
N ALA A 52 12.68 -7.65 -8.35
CA ALA A 52 11.85 -8.22 -9.39
C ALA A 52 12.03 -7.52 -10.75
N MET A 53 12.09 -6.19 -10.75
CA MET A 53 12.31 -5.40 -11.97
C MET A 53 13.69 -5.70 -12.57
N LEU A 54 14.75 -5.76 -11.77
CA LEU A 54 16.10 -6.08 -12.23
C LEU A 54 16.17 -7.49 -12.83
N GLN A 55 15.49 -8.45 -12.21
CA GLN A 55 15.45 -9.83 -12.71
C GLN A 55 14.74 -9.93 -14.06
N VAL A 56 13.67 -9.18 -14.27
CA VAL A 56 12.96 -9.10 -15.56
C VAL A 56 13.79 -8.44 -16.64
N CYS A 57 14.54 -7.38 -16.30
CA CYS A 57 15.42 -6.70 -17.25
C CYS A 57 16.55 -7.59 -17.79
N GLY A 58 17.07 -8.50 -16.97
CA GLY A 58 18.13 -9.45 -17.36
C GLY A 58 17.65 -10.63 -18.21
N SER A 59 16.35 -10.80 -18.44
CA SER A 59 15.78 -11.93 -19.18
C SER A 59 15.24 -11.51 -20.54
N PHE A 60 15.62 -12.22 -21.59
CA PHE A 60 15.08 -12.02 -22.96
C PHE A 60 13.83 -12.84 -23.23
N GLU A 61 13.49 -13.78 -22.36
CA GLU A 61 12.31 -14.64 -22.49
C GLU A 61 11.03 -13.90 -22.05
N SER A 62 9.89 -14.45 -22.38
CA SER A 62 8.57 -14.00 -21.87
C SER A 62 8.12 -12.60 -22.29
N GLN A 63 8.39 -12.25 -23.55
CA GLN A 63 7.90 -10.98 -24.12
C GLN A 63 6.36 -10.92 -24.17
N GLY A 64 5.80 -9.74 -23.96
CA GLY A 64 4.35 -9.50 -24.03
C GLY A 64 3.58 -9.94 -22.78
N LYS A 65 4.23 -10.47 -21.75
CA LYS A 65 3.57 -10.93 -20.52
C LYS A 65 3.42 -9.83 -19.48
N ILE A 66 2.38 -9.98 -18.66
CA ILE A 66 2.06 -9.12 -17.53
C ILE A 66 2.24 -9.94 -16.25
N TYR A 67 2.97 -9.38 -15.28
CA TYR A 67 3.22 -10.02 -13.99
C TYR A 67 2.77 -9.14 -12.84
N PHE A 68 2.14 -9.75 -11.84
CA PHE A 68 1.97 -9.13 -10.55
C PHE A 68 3.12 -9.54 -9.63
N VAL A 69 3.60 -8.62 -8.81
CA VAL A 69 4.67 -8.88 -7.83
C VAL A 69 4.17 -8.44 -6.46
N THR A 70 4.07 -9.40 -5.54
CA THR A 70 3.61 -9.24 -4.15
C THR A 70 4.56 -9.96 -3.20
N ASP A 71 4.39 -9.76 -1.90
CA ASP A 71 5.07 -10.56 -0.87
C ASP A 71 4.46 -11.96 -0.67
N GLY A 72 3.45 -12.33 -1.47
CA GLY A 72 2.76 -13.62 -1.41
C GLY A 72 1.59 -13.66 -0.44
N ASN A 73 1.38 -12.63 0.37
CA ASN A 73 0.34 -12.58 1.40
C ASN A 73 -0.76 -11.55 1.08
N THR A 74 -1.84 -11.64 1.83
CA THR A 74 -2.93 -10.66 1.80
C THR A 74 -3.21 -10.16 3.21
N TYR A 75 -3.37 -8.85 3.35
CA TYR A 75 -3.54 -8.19 4.64
C TYR A 75 -4.79 -7.34 4.68
N SER A 76 -5.36 -7.16 5.85
CA SER A 76 -6.34 -6.12 6.12
C SER A 76 -5.64 -4.85 6.62
N TRP A 77 -6.30 -3.71 6.49
CA TRP A 77 -5.81 -2.46 7.06
C TRP A 77 -5.62 -2.53 8.58
N GLN A 78 -6.42 -3.37 9.26
CA GLN A 78 -6.31 -3.60 10.69
C GLN A 78 -5.03 -4.36 11.05
N GLU A 79 -4.68 -5.39 10.27
CA GLU A 79 -3.42 -6.14 10.46
C GLU A 79 -2.22 -5.24 10.24
N ILE A 80 -2.23 -4.43 9.17
CA ILE A 80 -1.15 -3.45 8.90
C ILE A 80 -1.06 -2.42 10.04
N ALA A 81 -2.21 -1.89 10.50
CA ALA A 81 -2.23 -0.94 11.61
C ALA A 81 -1.69 -1.54 12.90
N LYS A 82 -2.07 -2.78 13.21
CA LYS A 82 -1.60 -3.49 14.40
C LYS A 82 -0.09 -3.74 14.33
N SER A 83 0.41 -4.30 13.23
CA SER A 83 1.84 -4.55 13.06
C SER A 83 2.67 -3.25 13.15
N ALA A 84 2.18 -2.16 12.54
CA ALA A 84 2.83 -0.84 12.66
C ALA A 84 2.78 -0.29 14.10
N ALA A 85 1.65 -0.47 14.81
CA ALA A 85 1.49 -0.02 16.20
C ALA A 85 2.42 -0.78 17.15
N ASP A 86 2.53 -2.09 16.97
CA ASP A 86 3.44 -2.92 17.76
C ASP A 86 4.91 -2.46 17.58
N LYS A 87 5.31 -2.12 16.34
CA LYS A 87 6.65 -1.56 16.06
C LYS A 87 6.87 -0.17 16.65
N MET A 88 5.83 0.67 16.71
CA MET A 88 5.90 2.01 17.30
C MET A 88 5.68 2.02 18.83
N ASN A 89 5.41 0.87 19.46
CA ASN A 89 5.04 0.74 20.87
C ASN A 89 3.82 1.61 21.25
N VAL A 90 2.79 1.63 20.41
CA VAL A 90 1.56 2.36 20.67
C VAL A 90 0.34 1.43 20.64
N SER A 91 -0.67 1.75 21.46
CA SER A 91 -1.96 1.04 21.41
C SER A 91 -2.88 1.69 20.40
N VAL A 92 -3.53 0.88 19.57
CA VAL A 92 -4.42 1.37 18.50
C VAL A 92 -5.87 1.06 18.82
N LYS A 93 -6.72 2.09 18.75
CA LYS A 93 -8.17 1.96 18.80
C LYS A 93 -8.74 1.98 17.38
N ALA A 94 -9.67 1.06 17.08
CA ALA A 94 -10.31 1.02 15.77
C ALA A 94 -11.23 2.23 15.57
N LEU A 95 -10.90 3.08 14.59
CA LEU A 95 -11.75 4.17 14.12
C LEU A 95 -12.57 3.66 12.93
N ARG A 96 -13.83 3.33 13.16
CA ARG A 96 -14.74 2.83 12.13
C ARG A 96 -15.47 3.97 11.46
N LEU A 97 -15.23 4.17 10.16
CA LEU A 97 -15.95 5.14 9.34
C LEU A 97 -16.95 4.41 8.44
N PRO A 98 -18.24 4.75 8.48
CA PRO A 98 -19.22 4.22 7.55
C PRO A 98 -18.91 4.72 6.12
N GLU A 99 -19.09 3.87 5.12
CA GLU A 99 -18.80 4.23 3.73
C GLU A 99 -19.62 5.42 3.21
N SER A 100 -20.81 5.66 3.80
CA SER A 100 -21.66 6.79 3.45
C SER A 100 -21.03 8.16 3.74
N ILE A 101 -20.12 8.26 4.70
CA ILE A 101 -19.43 9.52 5.05
C ILE A 101 -18.34 9.87 4.01
N LEU A 102 -17.84 8.89 3.27
CA LEU A 102 -16.76 9.13 2.32
C LEU A 102 -17.18 10.06 1.19
N SER A 103 -18.40 9.93 0.66
CA SER A 103 -18.88 10.76 -0.45
C SER A 103 -18.97 12.24 -0.10
N PRO A 104 -19.60 12.66 1.01
CA PRO A 104 -19.58 14.07 1.43
C PRO A 104 -18.17 14.59 1.75
N ILE A 105 -17.28 13.76 2.30
CA ILE A 105 -15.89 14.16 2.55
C ILE A 105 -15.17 14.44 1.23
N ALA A 106 -15.33 13.60 0.20
CA ALA A 106 -14.70 13.83 -1.09
C ALA A 106 -15.19 15.12 -1.74
N ILE A 107 -16.51 15.36 -1.74
CA ILE A 107 -17.10 16.59 -2.28
C ILE A 107 -16.53 17.82 -1.55
N PHE A 108 -16.42 17.75 -0.23
CA PHE A 108 -15.86 18.83 0.56
C PHE A 108 -14.39 19.13 0.20
N PHE A 109 -13.55 18.10 0.03
CA PHE A 109 -12.16 18.28 -0.39
C PHE A 109 -12.02 18.71 -1.86
N GLU A 110 -12.90 18.26 -2.76
CA GLU A 110 -12.95 18.76 -4.13
C GLU A 110 -13.29 20.25 -4.17
N LEU A 111 -14.27 20.70 -3.37
CA LEU A 111 -14.61 22.13 -3.26
C LEU A 111 -13.45 22.96 -2.69
N LEU A 112 -12.76 22.46 -1.66
CA LEU A 112 -11.57 23.14 -1.12
C LEU A 112 -10.43 23.20 -2.14
N ALA A 113 -10.25 22.14 -2.94
CA ALA A 113 -9.20 22.10 -3.97
C ALA A 113 -9.45 23.13 -5.10
N MET A 114 -10.72 23.52 -5.37
CA MET A 114 -11.02 24.58 -6.33
C MET A 114 -10.43 25.94 -5.92
N PHE A 115 -10.18 26.14 -4.62
CA PHE A 115 -9.54 27.36 -4.08
C PHE A 115 -8.04 27.15 -3.78
N SER A 116 -7.47 26.00 -4.11
CA SER A 116 -6.08 25.67 -3.84
C SER A 116 -5.36 25.30 -5.14
N SER A 117 -4.11 25.70 -5.26
CA SER A 117 -3.23 25.27 -6.38
C SER A 117 -2.74 23.82 -6.25
N LYS A 118 -3.16 23.10 -5.20
CA LYS A 118 -2.76 21.70 -4.97
C LYS A 118 -3.89 20.76 -5.37
N PRO A 119 -3.57 19.60 -5.99
CA PRO A 119 -4.59 18.61 -6.31
C PRO A 119 -5.30 18.13 -5.04
N ALA A 120 -6.59 17.80 -5.17
CA ALA A 120 -7.37 17.29 -4.06
C ALA A 120 -6.72 16.02 -3.49
N LEU A 121 -6.55 15.97 -2.17
CA LEU A 121 -6.03 14.79 -1.45
C LEU A 121 -6.99 13.59 -1.58
N PHE A 122 -8.29 13.89 -1.77
CA PHE A 122 -9.35 12.91 -1.97
C PHE A 122 -10.15 13.32 -3.20
N ASP A 123 -9.93 12.62 -4.31
CA ASP A 123 -10.73 12.74 -5.53
C ASP A 123 -11.72 11.58 -5.65
N ARG A 124 -12.63 11.69 -6.61
CA ARG A 124 -13.67 10.65 -6.85
C ARG A 124 -13.06 9.29 -7.21
N GLN A 125 -11.92 9.28 -7.92
CA GLN A 125 -11.26 8.03 -8.31
C GLN A 125 -10.71 7.30 -7.08
N ARG A 126 -10.02 8.00 -6.18
CA ARG A 126 -9.53 7.43 -4.91
C ARG A 126 -10.67 6.92 -4.04
N MET A 127 -11.85 7.56 -4.11
CA MET A 127 -13.04 7.10 -3.40
C MET A 127 -13.57 5.78 -3.92
N ILE A 128 -13.56 5.57 -5.24
CA ILE A 128 -13.94 4.30 -5.86
C ILE A 128 -12.98 3.21 -5.40
N ASP A 129 -11.69 3.51 -5.41
CA ASP A 129 -10.63 2.58 -4.99
C ASP A 129 -10.79 2.19 -3.50
N ILE A 130 -11.03 3.17 -2.63
CA ILE A 130 -11.25 2.95 -1.19
C ILE A 130 -12.51 2.12 -0.92
N LYS A 131 -13.53 2.19 -1.78
CA LYS A 131 -14.76 1.39 -1.64
C LYS A 131 -14.58 -0.08 -2.03
N GLN A 132 -13.55 -0.44 -2.79
CA GLN A 132 -13.31 -1.83 -3.17
C GLN A 132 -13.11 -2.71 -1.93
N SER A 133 -13.74 -3.87 -1.93
CA SER A 133 -13.63 -4.83 -0.82
C SER A 133 -12.34 -5.65 -0.84
N CYS A 134 -11.73 -5.78 -2.03
CA CYS A 134 -10.57 -6.63 -2.25
C CYS A 134 -9.66 -5.99 -3.29
N TRP A 135 -8.41 -5.79 -2.92
CA TRP A 135 -7.35 -5.30 -3.81
C TRP A 135 -6.15 -6.24 -3.72
N THR A 136 -6.38 -7.47 -4.18
CA THR A 136 -5.38 -8.53 -4.09
C THR A 136 -4.87 -8.94 -5.46
N ALA A 137 -3.63 -9.39 -5.50
CA ALA A 137 -2.98 -9.91 -6.69
C ALA A 137 -2.18 -11.16 -6.32
N SER A 138 -2.04 -12.10 -7.26
CA SER A 138 -1.17 -13.27 -7.11
C SER A 138 0.11 -13.09 -7.91
N SER A 139 1.25 -13.36 -7.28
CA SER A 139 2.57 -13.38 -7.91
C SER A 139 3.00 -14.76 -8.39
N GLU A 140 2.13 -15.78 -8.35
CA GLU A 140 2.47 -17.17 -8.67
C GLU A 140 3.14 -17.32 -10.05
N ASN A 141 2.62 -16.64 -11.08
CA ASN A 141 3.20 -16.71 -12.42
C ASN A 141 4.62 -16.14 -12.44
N PHE A 142 4.86 -15.04 -11.70
CA PHE A 142 6.17 -14.44 -11.59
C PHE A 142 7.14 -15.34 -10.83
N ILE A 143 6.70 -15.86 -9.70
CA ILE A 143 7.48 -16.81 -8.86
C ILE A 143 7.90 -18.02 -9.68
N ARG A 144 6.95 -18.65 -10.39
CA ARG A 144 7.21 -19.86 -11.19
C ARG A 144 8.19 -19.60 -12.33
N GLU A 145 8.08 -18.46 -13.01
CA GLU A 145 8.87 -18.18 -14.21
C GLU A 145 10.26 -17.65 -13.87
N TYR A 146 10.38 -16.85 -12.84
CA TYR A 146 11.63 -16.20 -12.46
C TYR A 146 12.28 -16.82 -11.20
N SER A 147 11.69 -17.84 -10.60
CA SER A 147 12.12 -18.40 -9.31
C SER A 147 12.29 -17.32 -8.23
N PHE A 148 11.42 -16.30 -8.30
CA PHE A 148 11.46 -15.15 -7.40
C PHE A 148 10.95 -15.52 -6.02
N SER A 149 11.65 -15.05 -4.99
CA SER A 149 11.20 -15.15 -3.60
C SER A 149 11.28 -13.77 -2.97
N PRO A 150 10.16 -13.22 -2.44
CA PRO A 150 10.21 -12.01 -1.62
C PRO A 150 11.13 -12.22 -0.40
N GLU A 151 11.95 -11.23 -0.07
CA GLU A 151 12.83 -11.26 1.11
C GLU A 151 12.21 -10.58 2.32
N PHE A 152 11.24 -9.71 2.08
CA PHE A 152 10.60 -8.92 3.12
C PHE A 152 9.14 -9.34 3.30
N ASP A 153 8.82 -9.83 4.48
CA ASP A 153 7.44 -9.92 4.95
C ASP A 153 6.94 -8.55 5.46
N LEU A 154 5.68 -8.48 5.89
CA LEU A 154 5.08 -7.24 6.38
C LEU A 154 5.86 -6.66 7.57
N GLU A 155 6.31 -7.50 8.50
CA GLU A 155 6.98 -7.03 9.72
C GLU A 155 8.35 -6.44 9.43
N ALA A 156 9.16 -7.13 8.65
CA ALA A 156 10.48 -6.67 8.24
C ALA A 156 10.39 -5.38 7.42
N GLY A 157 9.50 -5.36 6.41
CA GLY A 157 9.32 -4.18 5.56
C GLY A 157 8.78 -2.97 6.32
N LEU A 158 7.84 -3.17 7.27
CA LEU A 158 7.35 -2.09 8.15
C LEU A 158 8.45 -1.57 9.07
N SER A 159 9.28 -2.45 9.65
CA SER A 159 10.40 -2.03 10.48
C SER A 159 11.29 -1.06 9.72
N HIS A 160 11.78 -1.46 8.55
CA HIS A 160 12.64 -0.62 7.72
C HIS A 160 11.97 0.70 7.30
N THR A 161 10.67 0.65 6.98
CA THR A 161 9.90 1.83 6.57
C THR A 161 9.76 2.84 7.71
N LEU A 162 9.35 2.37 8.89
CA LEU A 162 9.12 3.22 10.06
C LEU A 162 10.43 3.77 10.62
N ASP A 163 11.49 2.96 10.66
CA ASP A 163 12.83 3.41 11.08
C ASP A 163 13.32 4.54 10.18
N TRP A 164 13.11 4.41 8.86
CA TRP A 164 13.46 5.47 7.92
C TRP A 164 12.67 6.75 8.19
N TYR A 165 11.33 6.66 8.43
CA TYR A 165 10.53 7.84 8.74
C TYR A 165 10.99 8.55 10.02
N VAL A 166 11.38 7.80 11.04
CA VAL A 166 11.94 8.37 12.29
C VAL A 166 13.28 9.04 12.02
N GLN A 167 14.20 8.40 11.31
CA GLN A 167 15.52 8.95 10.97
C GLN A 167 15.41 10.24 10.16
N GLN A 168 14.44 10.32 9.24
CA GLN A 168 14.19 11.51 8.40
C GLN A 168 13.29 12.55 9.08
N LYS A 169 12.91 12.34 10.35
CA LYS A 169 12.02 13.23 11.12
C LYS A 169 10.65 13.44 10.47
N TRP A 170 10.16 12.42 9.78
CA TRP A 170 8.80 12.41 9.24
C TRP A 170 7.79 11.98 10.30
N LEU A 171 8.18 11.06 11.20
CA LEU A 171 7.41 10.54 12.34
C LEU A 171 8.01 10.97 13.68
#